data_2b97d1785aed300bf5e74a4e2f056326
#
_entry.id   2b97d1785aed300bf5e74a4e2f056326
#
_cell.length_a   1.000
_cell.length_b   1.000
_cell.length_c   1.000
_cell.angle_alpha   90.00
_cell.angle_beta   90.00
_cell.angle_gamma   90.00
#
_symmetry.space_group_name_H-M   'P 1'
#
loop_
_entity.id
_entity.type
_entity.pdbx_description
1 polymer ?
#
loop_
_entity_poly.entity_id
_entity_poly.type
_entity_poly.pdbx_seq_one_letter_code
_entity_poly.pdbx_strand_id
1 'polypeptide(L)'
;RTAATFDDLELAEADRRALNIIKNGFVMPPPLDEELAGEMASIMTELEAMYGNGTHCFSEDECYDLEAFENIIDNSRDADELLKAWSGWREIGKPMKEKYLRMVDIGNQGAQDLGFDGLSDLWFSQYDMPASEFSETVDKVYEDLKPLYEGLQCHVRAELNEFYGDDVVPNEGSIPAHLLGNMWAQSWANIYDIVYKEESAGKPIDITKVINDKGLSEIDMVNISENFFLSLGFDPLPETFYERSLF
;
A
#
# COMPACT_ATOMS: atom_id res chain seq x y z
N ARG A 1 26.11 7.09 -9.15
CA ARG A 1 27.49 7.04 -9.72
C ARG A 1 28.32 8.22 -9.19
N THR A 2 27.88 9.47 -9.36
CA THR A 2 28.66 10.65 -8.87
C THR A 2 28.89 10.60 -7.35
N ALA A 3 27.90 10.17 -6.54
CA ALA A 3 28.04 10.07 -5.11
C ALA A 3 29.13 9.07 -4.68
N ALA A 4 29.36 7.99 -5.43
CA ALA A 4 30.41 7.01 -5.13
C ALA A 4 31.84 7.55 -5.30
N THR A 5 32.03 8.64 -6.05
CA THR A 5 33.35 9.27 -6.20
C THR A 5 33.85 9.95 -4.90
N PHE A 6 32.99 10.07 -3.90
CA PHE A 6 33.30 10.68 -2.60
C PHE A 6 33.51 9.63 -1.48
N ASP A 7 33.56 8.34 -1.81
CA ASP A 7 33.66 7.25 -0.81
C ASP A 7 34.99 7.31 -0.03
N ASP A 8 36.08 7.67 -0.69
CA ASP A 8 37.41 7.71 -0.09
C ASP A 8 37.71 9.01 0.70
N LEU A 9 36.77 9.96 0.73
CA LEU A 9 36.96 11.19 1.48
C LEU A 9 36.74 10.99 2.98
N GLU A 10 37.54 11.63 3.81
CA GLU A 10 37.26 11.80 5.23
C GLU A 10 36.11 12.80 5.41
N LEU A 11 34.94 12.31 5.75
CA LEU A 11 33.74 13.09 5.97
C LEU A 11 33.30 13.03 7.43
N ALA A 12 32.66 14.09 7.91
CA ALA A 12 31.93 14.02 9.18
C ALA A 12 30.83 12.94 9.12
N GLU A 13 30.47 12.36 10.27
CA GLU A 13 29.47 11.26 10.34
C GLU A 13 28.15 11.61 9.66
N ALA A 14 27.63 12.84 9.88
CA ALA A 14 26.41 13.31 9.27
C ALA A 14 26.50 13.40 7.74
N ASP A 15 27.64 13.85 7.19
CA ASP A 15 27.85 13.98 5.75
C ASP A 15 28.02 12.58 5.12
N ARG A 16 28.73 11.66 5.80
CA ARG A 16 28.84 10.27 5.38
C ARG A 16 27.48 9.59 5.34
N ARG A 17 26.65 9.81 6.37
CA ARG A 17 25.30 9.28 6.43
C ARG A 17 24.43 9.83 5.28
N ALA A 18 24.44 11.13 5.04
CA ALA A 18 23.72 11.76 3.93
C ALA A 18 24.15 11.20 2.57
N LEU A 19 25.46 11.01 2.36
CA LEU A 19 26.00 10.42 1.14
C LEU A 19 25.52 8.97 0.95
N ASN A 20 25.52 8.17 2.01
CA ASN A 20 25.04 6.79 1.97
C ASN A 20 23.53 6.72 1.64
N ILE A 21 22.71 7.58 2.23
CA ILE A 21 21.27 7.67 1.90
C ILE A 21 21.08 8.00 0.41
N ILE A 22 21.84 8.96 -0.13
CA ILE A 22 21.77 9.32 -1.56
C ILE A 22 22.21 8.14 -2.46
N LYS A 23 23.21 7.37 -2.05
CA LYS A 23 23.73 6.22 -2.81
C LYS A 23 22.76 5.04 -2.81
N ASN A 24 22.13 4.76 -1.66
CA ASN A 24 21.38 3.54 -1.41
C ASN A 24 19.86 3.75 -1.46
N GLY A 25 19.38 4.99 -1.65
CA GLY A 25 17.97 5.35 -1.61
C GLY A 25 17.15 4.90 -2.84
N PHE A 26 17.62 3.91 -3.58
CA PHE A 26 16.90 3.36 -4.71
C PHE A 26 15.98 2.21 -4.28
N VAL A 27 14.71 2.27 -4.68
CA VAL A 27 13.79 1.14 -4.53
C VAL A 27 14.12 0.05 -5.55
N MET A 28 14.36 0.47 -6.80
CA MET A 28 14.78 -0.41 -7.91
C MET A 28 16.01 0.21 -8.58
N PRO A 29 17.23 -0.17 -8.17
CA PRO A 29 18.45 0.40 -8.73
C PRO A 29 18.64 -0.09 -10.17
N PRO A 30 18.87 0.81 -11.13
CA PRO A 30 19.20 0.39 -12.48
C PRO A 30 20.60 -0.26 -12.50
N PRO A 31 20.77 -1.42 -13.15
CA PRO A 31 22.09 -2.03 -13.31
C PRO A 31 23.04 -1.17 -14.11
N LEU A 32 24.35 -1.48 -14.04
CA LEU A 32 25.38 -0.78 -14.84
C LEU A 32 25.24 -1.08 -16.34
N ASP A 33 24.68 -2.22 -16.69
CA ASP A 33 24.35 -2.62 -18.04
C ASP A 33 23.18 -1.75 -18.56
N GLU A 34 23.43 -0.95 -19.59
CA GLU A 34 22.46 0.00 -20.15
C GLU A 34 21.28 -0.71 -20.84
N GLU A 35 21.48 -1.91 -21.39
CA GLU A 35 20.41 -2.71 -22.02
C GLU A 35 19.45 -3.23 -20.94
N LEU A 36 19.99 -3.79 -19.86
CA LEU A 36 19.18 -4.24 -18.72
C LEU A 36 18.48 -3.08 -18.01
N ALA A 37 19.14 -1.93 -17.87
CA ALA A 37 18.51 -0.74 -17.29
C ALA A 37 17.32 -0.26 -18.15
N GLY A 38 17.45 -0.29 -19.47
CA GLY A 38 16.37 0.02 -20.39
C GLY A 38 15.23 -0.99 -20.35
N GLU A 39 15.56 -2.28 -20.27
CA GLU A 39 14.57 -3.37 -20.10
C GLU A 39 13.77 -3.19 -18.81
N MET A 40 14.45 -2.90 -17.70
CA MET A 40 13.79 -2.67 -16.40
C MET A 40 12.80 -1.51 -16.46
N ALA A 41 13.21 -0.37 -17.02
CA ALA A 41 12.35 0.80 -17.18
C ALA A 41 11.09 0.48 -18.04
N SER A 42 11.25 -0.31 -19.11
CA SER A 42 10.14 -0.76 -19.95
C SER A 42 9.19 -1.65 -19.17
N ILE A 43 9.72 -2.65 -18.46
CA ILE A 43 8.91 -3.59 -17.66
C ILE A 43 8.15 -2.85 -16.56
N MET A 44 8.78 -1.93 -15.85
CA MET A 44 8.12 -1.14 -14.81
C MET A 44 6.94 -0.35 -15.37
N THR A 45 7.15 0.35 -16.50
CA THR A 45 6.08 1.10 -17.18
C THR A 45 4.95 0.18 -17.66
N GLU A 46 5.29 -1.00 -18.20
CA GLU A 46 4.30 -1.98 -18.63
C GLU A 46 3.48 -2.54 -17.45
N LEU A 47 4.12 -2.86 -16.31
CA LEU A 47 3.44 -3.34 -15.11
C LEU A 47 2.50 -2.28 -14.54
N GLU A 48 2.93 -1.02 -14.46
CA GLU A 48 2.09 0.11 -14.06
C GLU A 48 0.88 0.26 -14.99
N ALA A 49 1.10 0.21 -16.30
CA ALA A 49 0.02 0.30 -17.28
C ALA A 49 -0.95 -0.90 -17.19
N MET A 50 -0.44 -2.13 -17.02
CA MET A 50 -1.27 -3.33 -16.86
C MET A 50 -2.13 -3.26 -15.60
N TYR A 51 -1.59 -2.74 -14.50
CA TYR A 51 -2.33 -2.61 -13.24
C TYR A 51 -3.31 -1.44 -13.29
N GLY A 52 -2.85 -0.26 -13.70
CA GLY A 52 -3.66 0.97 -13.69
C GLY A 52 -4.81 0.99 -14.71
N ASN A 53 -4.63 0.29 -15.86
CA ASN A 53 -5.71 0.12 -16.85
C ASN A 53 -6.40 -1.24 -16.75
N GLY A 54 -6.11 -2.00 -15.68
CA GLY A 54 -6.63 -3.36 -15.51
C GLY A 54 -8.14 -3.36 -15.44
N THR A 55 -8.76 -4.24 -16.24
CA THR A 55 -10.19 -4.53 -16.18
C THR A 55 -10.40 -6.04 -16.28
N HIS A 56 -11.44 -6.53 -15.62
CA HIS A 56 -11.87 -7.92 -15.76
C HIS A 56 -13.34 -7.97 -16.13
N CYS A 57 -13.65 -8.81 -17.12
CA CYS A 57 -15.01 -8.99 -17.61
C CYS A 57 -15.51 -10.40 -17.30
N PHE A 58 -16.65 -10.51 -16.65
CA PHE A 58 -17.35 -11.79 -16.45
C PHE A 58 -18.23 -12.14 -17.65
N SER A 59 -18.65 -11.12 -18.43
CA SER A 59 -19.37 -11.24 -19.69
C SER A 59 -19.06 -10.03 -20.58
N GLU A 60 -19.61 -9.96 -21.80
CA GLU A 60 -19.43 -8.83 -22.72
C GLU A 60 -19.95 -7.50 -22.14
N ASP A 61 -20.98 -7.55 -21.31
CA ASP A 61 -21.65 -6.38 -20.72
C ASP A 61 -21.27 -6.17 -19.23
N GLU A 62 -20.42 -7.04 -18.63
CA GLU A 62 -20.11 -7.02 -17.21
C GLU A 62 -18.58 -6.93 -17.00
N CYS A 63 -18.04 -5.74 -17.20
CA CYS A 63 -16.61 -5.43 -17.06
C CYS A 63 -16.39 -4.42 -15.93
N TYR A 64 -15.40 -4.67 -15.10
CA TYR A 64 -15.07 -3.86 -13.92
C TYR A 64 -13.59 -3.52 -13.91
N ASP A 65 -13.26 -2.28 -13.56
CA ASP A 65 -11.93 -1.83 -13.18
C ASP A 65 -11.72 -1.94 -11.65
N LEU A 66 -10.59 -1.47 -11.16
CA LEU A 66 -10.27 -1.53 -9.72
C LEU A 66 -11.30 -0.75 -8.89
N GLU A 67 -11.65 0.48 -9.31
CA GLU A 67 -12.56 1.35 -8.57
C GLU A 67 -13.95 0.72 -8.45
N ALA A 68 -14.45 0.13 -9.55
CA ALA A 68 -15.72 -0.56 -9.54
C ALA A 68 -15.71 -1.80 -8.62
N PHE A 69 -14.61 -2.57 -8.62
CA PHE A 69 -14.46 -3.70 -7.70
C PHE A 69 -14.35 -3.25 -6.25
N GLU A 70 -13.58 -2.21 -5.94
CA GLU A 70 -13.49 -1.64 -4.60
C GLU A 70 -14.85 -1.15 -4.10
N ASN A 71 -15.62 -0.52 -4.96
CA ASN A 71 -16.98 -0.05 -4.62
C ASN A 71 -17.90 -1.22 -4.22
N ILE A 72 -17.78 -2.39 -4.88
CA ILE A 72 -18.50 -3.61 -4.49
C ILE A 72 -18.01 -4.10 -3.13
N ILE A 73 -16.70 -4.21 -2.93
CA ILE A 73 -16.10 -4.68 -1.66
C ILE A 73 -16.50 -3.77 -0.49
N ASP A 74 -16.54 -2.47 -0.69
CA ASP A 74 -16.87 -1.52 0.37
C ASP A 74 -18.36 -1.55 0.76
N ASN A 75 -19.25 -1.74 -0.21
CA ASN A 75 -20.68 -1.52 0.01
C ASN A 75 -21.53 -2.79 0.02
N SER A 76 -21.11 -3.88 -0.63
CA SER A 76 -21.86 -5.12 -0.64
C SER A 76 -21.75 -5.87 0.70
N ARG A 77 -22.78 -6.66 0.99
CA ARG A 77 -22.82 -7.66 2.08
C ARG A 77 -23.18 -9.05 1.57
N ASP A 78 -23.24 -9.22 0.25
CA ASP A 78 -23.42 -10.51 -0.39
C ASP A 78 -22.08 -11.21 -0.55
N ALA A 79 -21.89 -12.36 0.12
CA ALA A 79 -20.62 -13.07 0.15
C ALA A 79 -20.18 -13.58 -1.23
N ASP A 80 -21.11 -13.96 -2.10
CA ASP A 80 -20.82 -14.44 -3.45
C ASP A 80 -20.41 -13.28 -4.35
N GLU A 81 -21.06 -12.14 -4.23
CA GLU A 81 -20.70 -10.92 -4.97
C GLU A 81 -19.32 -10.41 -4.55
N LEU A 82 -19.04 -10.38 -3.23
CA LEU A 82 -17.73 -10.04 -2.68
C LEU A 82 -16.63 -10.97 -3.17
N LEU A 83 -16.88 -12.29 -3.18
CA LEU A 83 -15.94 -13.28 -3.70
C LEU A 83 -15.70 -13.10 -5.19
N LYS A 84 -16.75 -12.83 -5.95
CA LYS A 84 -16.67 -12.58 -7.39
C LYS A 84 -15.80 -11.35 -7.68
N ALA A 85 -16.04 -10.22 -7.00
CA ALA A 85 -15.26 -9.01 -7.14
C ALA A 85 -13.79 -9.22 -6.76
N TRP A 86 -13.54 -9.84 -5.60
CA TRP A 86 -12.19 -10.13 -5.11
C TRP A 86 -11.40 -11.05 -6.05
N SER A 87 -12.05 -12.09 -6.58
CA SER A 87 -11.43 -13.02 -7.51
C SER A 87 -11.19 -12.40 -8.89
N GLY A 88 -12.16 -11.63 -9.39
CA GLY A 88 -12.06 -10.95 -10.69
C GLY A 88 -10.86 -10.03 -10.79
N TRP A 89 -10.62 -9.20 -9.77
CA TRP A 89 -9.44 -8.33 -9.76
C TRP A 89 -8.12 -9.12 -9.79
N ARG A 90 -8.03 -10.29 -9.14
CA ARG A 90 -6.81 -11.11 -9.14
C ARG A 90 -6.48 -11.75 -10.49
N GLU A 91 -7.44 -11.82 -11.40
CA GLU A 91 -7.14 -12.28 -12.77
C GLU A 91 -6.19 -11.31 -13.51
N ILE A 92 -6.25 -10.01 -13.18
CA ILE A 92 -5.38 -8.98 -13.77
C ILE A 92 -3.91 -9.19 -13.38
N GLY A 93 -3.64 -9.69 -12.17
CA GLY A 93 -2.27 -9.94 -11.71
C GLY A 93 -1.59 -11.16 -12.35
N LYS A 94 -2.36 -12.13 -12.86
CA LYS A 94 -1.79 -13.37 -13.41
C LYS A 94 -0.81 -13.13 -14.58
N PRO A 95 -1.15 -12.34 -15.61
CA PRO A 95 -0.23 -12.07 -16.72
C PRO A 95 0.95 -11.18 -16.34
N MET A 96 0.90 -10.50 -15.19
CA MET A 96 1.99 -9.64 -14.72
C MET A 96 3.16 -10.43 -14.11
N LYS A 97 2.92 -11.67 -13.67
CA LYS A 97 3.88 -12.46 -12.86
C LYS A 97 5.26 -12.58 -13.49
N GLU A 98 5.35 -12.97 -14.74
CA GLU A 98 6.64 -13.20 -15.43
C GLU A 98 7.43 -11.88 -15.58
N LYS A 99 6.73 -10.78 -15.89
CA LYS A 99 7.34 -9.44 -15.95
C LYS A 99 7.84 -9.00 -14.58
N TYR A 100 7.05 -9.24 -13.54
CA TYR A 100 7.43 -8.89 -12.17
C TYR A 100 8.68 -9.68 -11.71
N LEU A 101 8.73 -10.98 -11.99
CA LEU A 101 9.91 -11.80 -11.70
C LEU A 101 11.14 -11.29 -12.44
N ARG A 102 11.00 -10.96 -13.74
CA ARG A 102 12.09 -10.40 -14.52
C ARG A 102 12.58 -9.05 -13.99
N MET A 103 11.66 -8.18 -13.57
CA MET A 103 11.98 -6.90 -12.93
C MET A 103 12.81 -7.12 -11.65
N VAL A 104 12.42 -8.07 -10.82
CA VAL A 104 13.15 -8.42 -9.59
C VAL A 104 14.55 -8.94 -9.90
N ASP A 105 14.71 -9.80 -10.90
CA ASP A 105 16.02 -10.31 -11.32
C ASP A 105 16.96 -9.18 -11.77
N ILE A 106 16.46 -8.25 -12.58
CA ILE A 106 17.25 -7.09 -13.03
C ILE A 106 17.54 -6.14 -11.85
N GLY A 107 16.58 -5.92 -10.96
CA GLY A 107 16.78 -5.12 -9.77
C GLY A 107 17.82 -5.70 -8.82
N ASN A 108 17.86 -7.03 -8.65
CA ASN A 108 18.92 -7.72 -7.90
C ASN A 108 20.29 -7.50 -8.54
N GLN A 109 20.39 -7.53 -9.87
CA GLN A 109 21.64 -7.19 -10.57
C GLN A 109 22.06 -5.74 -10.28
N GLY A 110 21.12 -4.79 -10.30
CA GLY A 110 21.40 -3.40 -9.95
C GLY A 110 21.86 -3.21 -8.51
N ALA A 111 21.30 -3.98 -7.56
CA ALA A 111 21.76 -3.98 -6.17
C ALA A 111 23.17 -4.57 -6.04
N GLN A 112 23.49 -5.64 -6.77
CA GLN A 112 24.83 -6.23 -6.81
C GLN A 112 25.85 -5.25 -7.40
N ASP A 113 25.50 -4.49 -8.41
CA ASP A 113 26.35 -3.45 -8.98
C ASP A 113 26.65 -2.29 -7.99
N LEU A 114 25.83 -2.16 -6.95
CA LEU A 114 26.04 -1.25 -5.81
C LEU A 114 26.80 -1.90 -4.64
N GLY A 115 27.11 -3.19 -4.72
CA GLY A 115 27.88 -3.95 -3.71
C GLY A 115 27.03 -4.64 -2.65
N PHE A 116 25.73 -4.83 -2.90
CA PHE A 116 24.81 -5.59 -2.05
C PHE A 116 24.57 -6.99 -2.60
N ASP A 117 24.14 -7.93 -1.76
CA ASP A 117 23.81 -9.28 -2.22
C ASP A 117 22.55 -9.33 -3.09
N GLY A 118 21.64 -8.36 -2.89
CA GLY A 118 20.42 -8.21 -3.66
C GLY A 118 19.57 -7.05 -3.16
N LEU A 119 18.36 -6.92 -3.71
CA LEU A 119 17.42 -5.85 -3.35
C LEU A 119 17.08 -5.81 -1.86
N SER A 120 16.87 -6.97 -1.26
CA SER A 120 16.56 -7.08 0.18
C SER A 120 17.64 -6.45 1.03
N ASP A 121 18.91 -6.78 0.76
CA ASP A 121 20.07 -6.26 1.49
C ASP A 121 20.23 -4.75 1.27
N LEU A 122 20.04 -4.28 0.04
CA LEU A 122 20.01 -2.84 -0.27
C LEU A 122 18.93 -2.10 0.53
N TRP A 123 17.71 -2.63 0.59
CA TRP A 123 16.62 -1.99 1.31
C TRP A 123 16.85 -1.95 2.81
N PHE A 124 17.34 -3.04 3.39
CA PHE A 124 17.71 -3.07 4.81
C PHE A 124 18.87 -2.12 5.17
N SER A 125 19.75 -1.80 4.22
CA SER A 125 20.84 -0.84 4.45
C SER A 125 20.38 0.59 4.77
N GLN A 126 19.10 0.88 4.59
CA GLN A 126 18.51 2.18 4.93
C GLN A 126 18.08 2.28 6.40
N TYR A 127 18.01 1.17 7.13
CA TYR A 127 17.75 1.16 8.56
C TYR A 127 19.05 1.37 9.34
N ASP A 128 18.94 1.91 10.56
CA ASP A 128 20.10 2.19 11.42
C ASP A 128 20.52 0.95 12.23
N MET A 129 20.29 -0.24 11.68
CA MET A 129 20.68 -1.52 12.27
C MET A 129 20.95 -2.59 11.20
N PRO A 130 21.74 -3.63 11.48
CA PRO A 130 21.91 -4.77 10.57
C PRO A 130 20.59 -5.49 10.27
N ALA A 131 20.45 -6.06 9.08
CA ALA A 131 19.25 -6.78 8.65
C ALA A 131 18.84 -7.92 9.62
N SER A 132 19.82 -8.64 10.19
CA SER A 132 19.58 -9.69 11.18
C SER A 132 18.96 -9.15 12.47
N GLU A 133 19.48 -8.04 12.99
CA GLU A 133 18.96 -7.39 14.20
C GLU A 133 17.56 -6.82 13.97
N PHE A 134 17.32 -6.25 12.77
CA PHE A 134 16.00 -5.80 12.38
C PHE A 134 14.99 -6.94 12.35
N SER A 135 15.35 -8.09 11.75
CA SER A 135 14.49 -9.27 11.70
C SER A 135 14.15 -9.80 13.09
N GLU A 136 15.16 -9.93 13.97
CA GLU A 136 14.94 -10.35 15.36
C GLU A 136 14.03 -9.37 16.13
N THR A 137 14.16 -8.06 15.86
CA THR A 137 13.31 -7.03 16.48
C THR A 137 11.86 -7.15 16.00
N VAL A 138 11.66 -7.35 14.70
CA VAL A 138 10.31 -7.53 14.13
C VAL A 138 9.65 -8.80 14.65
N ASP A 139 10.39 -9.92 14.71
CA ASP A 139 9.90 -11.19 15.25
C ASP A 139 9.47 -11.03 16.72
N LYS A 140 10.28 -10.34 17.51
CA LYS A 140 9.94 -10.05 18.91
C LYS A 140 8.68 -9.19 19.03
N VAL A 141 8.58 -8.11 18.27
CA VAL A 141 7.38 -7.24 18.25
C VAL A 141 6.15 -8.03 17.85
N TYR A 142 6.28 -8.93 16.86
CA TYR A 142 5.18 -9.82 16.47
C TYR A 142 4.72 -10.72 17.63
N GLU A 143 5.65 -11.40 18.30
CA GLU A 143 5.30 -12.27 19.44
C GLU A 143 4.69 -11.48 20.61
N ASP A 144 5.15 -10.26 20.87
CA ASP A 144 4.59 -9.39 21.91
C ASP A 144 3.16 -8.94 21.57
N LEU A 145 2.82 -8.73 20.29
CA LEU A 145 1.51 -8.29 19.81
C LEU A 145 0.55 -9.44 19.48
N LYS A 146 1.08 -10.64 19.30
CA LYS A 146 0.31 -11.82 18.87
C LYS A 146 -0.94 -12.10 19.70
N PRO A 147 -0.93 -12.02 21.04
CA PRO A 147 -2.14 -12.27 21.83
C PRO A 147 -3.26 -11.27 21.53
N LEU A 148 -2.94 -10.00 21.28
CA LEU A 148 -3.90 -8.98 20.89
C LEU A 148 -4.45 -9.29 19.48
N TYR A 149 -3.57 -9.63 18.54
CA TYR A 149 -3.95 -9.97 17.18
C TYR A 149 -4.86 -11.21 17.11
N GLU A 150 -4.52 -12.27 17.86
CA GLU A 150 -5.34 -13.48 17.95
C GLU A 150 -6.72 -13.20 18.58
N GLY A 151 -6.76 -12.35 19.61
CA GLY A 151 -8.02 -11.90 20.22
C GLY A 151 -8.90 -11.14 19.24
N LEU A 152 -8.30 -10.20 18.46
CA LEU A 152 -9.01 -9.47 17.42
C LEU A 152 -9.53 -10.41 16.32
N GLN A 153 -8.70 -11.33 15.83
CA GLN A 153 -9.09 -12.30 14.81
C GLN A 153 -10.23 -13.22 15.30
N CYS A 154 -10.17 -13.65 16.55
CA CYS A 154 -11.22 -14.47 17.16
C CYS A 154 -12.56 -13.71 17.21
N HIS A 155 -12.55 -12.46 17.66
CA HIS A 155 -13.75 -11.62 17.74
C HIS A 155 -14.33 -11.38 16.34
N VAL A 156 -13.51 -10.89 15.40
CA VAL A 156 -13.98 -10.60 14.02
C VAL A 156 -14.54 -11.84 13.34
N ARG A 157 -13.91 -12.99 13.53
CA ARG A 157 -14.43 -14.27 13.01
C ARG A 157 -15.81 -14.60 13.58
N ALA A 158 -15.99 -14.45 14.89
CA ALA A 158 -17.26 -14.77 15.53
C ALA A 158 -18.40 -13.87 15.00
N GLU A 159 -18.14 -12.57 14.85
CA GLU A 159 -19.12 -11.63 14.33
C GLU A 159 -19.44 -11.88 12.84
N LEU A 160 -18.42 -12.15 12.02
CA LEU A 160 -18.62 -12.50 10.61
C LEU A 160 -19.30 -13.86 10.45
N ASN A 161 -19.00 -14.84 11.31
CA ASN A 161 -19.70 -16.13 11.32
C ASN A 161 -21.18 -15.96 11.69
N GLU A 162 -21.49 -15.15 12.70
CA GLU A 162 -22.89 -14.84 13.07
C GLU A 162 -23.64 -14.16 11.92
N PHE A 163 -22.94 -13.29 11.14
CA PHE A 163 -23.55 -12.56 10.05
C PHE A 163 -23.73 -13.41 8.78
N TYR A 164 -22.70 -14.17 8.37
CA TYR A 164 -22.67 -14.91 7.09
C TYR A 164 -22.98 -16.41 7.25
N GLY A 165 -22.85 -16.96 8.45
CA GLY A 165 -23.04 -18.38 8.73
C GLY A 165 -21.78 -19.25 8.54
N ASP A 166 -21.86 -20.48 9.07
CA ASP A 166 -20.74 -21.45 9.12
C ASP A 166 -20.22 -21.87 7.73
N ASP A 167 -21.10 -21.90 6.73
CA ASP A 167 -20.74 -22.29 5.36
C ASP A 167 -19.81 -21.26 4.69
N VAL A 168 -19.92 -19.99 5.07
CA VAL A 168 -19.14 -18.88 4.51
C VAL A 168 -17.94 -18.55 5.39
N VAL A 169 -18.13 -18.47 6.70
CA VAL A 169 -17.08 -18.18 7.68
C VAL A 169 -17.00 -19.31 8.70
N PRO A 170 -16.16 -20.33 8.48
CA PRO A 170 -15.99 -21.43 9.44
C PRO A 170 -15.49 -20.95 10.81
N ASN A 171 -15.89 -21.66 11.87
CA ASN A 171 -15.46 -21.37 13.25
C ASN A 171 -13.95 -21.56 13.47
N GLU A 172 -13.27 -22.26 12.58
CA GLU A 172 -11.82 -22.52 12.62
C GLU A 172 -11.17 -22.18 11.27
N GLY A 173 -9.85 -22.00 11.28
CA GLY A 173 -9.06 -21.72 10.07
C GLY A 173 -8.95 -20.23 9.77
N SER A 174 -8.69 -19.86 8.53
CA SER A 174 -8.56 -18.47 8.10
C SER A 174 -9.92 -17.83 7.82
N ILE A 175 -10.06 -16.54 8.11
CA ILE A 175 -11.22 -15.76 7.66
C ILE A 175 -11.09 -15.54 6.15
N PRO A 176 -12.14 -15.74 5.34
CA PRO A 176 -12.08 -15.47 3.91
C PRO A 176 -11.73 -14.01 3.60
N ALA A 177 -10.68 -13.77 2.82
CA ALA A 177 -10.13 -12.44 2.59
C ALA A 177 -11.11 -11.45 1.94
N HIS A 178 -12.03 -11.92 1.12
CA HIS A 178 -13.05 -11.08 0.47
C HIS A 178 -14.09 -10.51 1.43
N LEU A 179 -14.12 -10.98 2.70
CA LEU A 179 -14.98 -10.48 3.76
C LEU A 179 -14.26 -9.54 4.74
N LEU A 180 -12.96 -9.31 4.54
CA LEU A 180 -12.10 -8.55 5.45
C LEU A 180 -11.82 -7.13 4.94
N GLY A 181 -12.86 -6.39 4.63
CA GLY A 181 -12.72 -4.99 4.29
C GLY A 181 -12.33 -4.74 2.85
N ASN A 182 -11.23 -4.01 2.62
CA ASN A 182 -10.84 -3.61 1.27
C ASN A 182 -10.28 -4.77 0.42
N MET A 183 -9.99 -4.49 -0.84
CA MET A 183 -9.52 -5.47 -1.82
C MET A 183 -8.30 -6.29 -1.35
N TRP A 184 -7.48 -5.78 -0.44
CA TRP A 184 -6.27 -6.44 0.09
C TRP A 184 -6.43 -6.98 1.52
N ALA A 185 -7.63 -6.90 2.10
CA ALA A 185 -7.93 -7.31 3.47
C ALA A 185 -7.03 -6.63 4.54
N GLN A 186 -6.59 -5.41 4.28
CA GLN A 186 -5.68 -4.64 5.14
C GLN A 186 -6.36 -3.49 5.89
N SER A 187 -7.57 -3.09 5.46
CA SER A 187 -8.39 -2.09 6.13
C SER A 187 -9.79 -2.67 6.33
N TRP A 188 -10.22 -2.76 7.58
CA TRP A 188 -11.50 -3.37 7.96
C TRP A 188 -12.57 -2.34 8.32
N ALA A 189 -12.36 -1.09 7.94
CA ALA A 189 -13.25 0.00 8.30
C ALA A 189 -14.68 -0.18 7.79
N ASN A 190 -14.85 -0.73 6.59
CA ASN A 190 -16.15 -0.96 5.97
C ASN A 190 -16.98 -2.09 6.59
N ILE A 191 -16.38 -2.98 7.40
CA ILE A 191 -17.11 -4.01 8.16
C ILE A 191 -17.30 -3.67 9.64
N TYR A 192 -17.00 -2.42 10.02
CA TYR A 192 -17.10 -1.98 11.41
C TYR A 192 -18.51 -2.14 11.98
N ASP A 193 -19.54 -1.93 11.19
CA ASP A 193 -20.95 -2.09 11.54
C ASP A 193 -21.33 -3.56 11.83
N ILE A 194 -20.61 -4.53 11.26
CA ILE A 194 -20.79 -5.97 11.54
C ILE A 194 -20.08 -6.35 12.84
N VAL A 195 -18.81 -5.90 12.99
CA VAL A 195 -17.94 -6.37 14.09
C VAL A 195 -18.09 -5.59 15.39
N TYR A 196 -18.75 -4.44 15.36
CA TYR A 196 -18.96 -3.60 16.54
C TYR A 196 -20.44 -3.23 16.73
N LYS A 197 -21.09 -3.86 17.70
CA LYS A 197 -22.55 -3.76 17.91
C LYS A 197 -22.96 -2.83 19.06
N GLU A 198 -22.05 -2.07 19.68
CA GLU A 198 -22.45 -1.17 20.76
C GLU A 198 -23.26 0.03 20.24
N GLU A 199 -24.49 0.15 20.70
CA GLU A 199 -25.39 1.30 20.42
C GLU A 199 -24.86 2.65 20.93
N SER A 200 -23.87 2.63 21.84
CA SER A 200 -23.28 3.81 22.49
C SER A 200 -22.04 4.37 21.76
N ALA A 201 -21.46 3.66 20.84
CA ALA A 201 -20.42 4.22 20.01
C ALA A 201 -21.05 5.22 19.05
N GLY A 202 -20.67 6.47 19.14
CA GLY A 202 -21.11 7.48 18.18
C GLY A 202 -20.85 6.98 16.76
N LYS A 203 -21.85 7.10 15.89
CA LYS A 203 -21.67 6.73 14.47
C LYS A 203 -20.41 7.42 13.94
N PRO A 204 -19.54 6.68 13.22
CA PRO A 204 -18.40 7.31 12.58
C PRO A 204 -18.87 8.53 11.77
N ILE A 205 -18.12 9.61 11.84
CA ILE A 205 -18.44 10.80 11.05
C ILE A 205 -18.19 10.44 9.59
N ASP A 206 -19.23 10.41 8.80
CA ASP A 206 -19.11 10.28 7.35
C ASP A 206 -18.62 11.62 6.78
N ILE A 207 -17.31 11.71 6.57
CA ILE A 207 -16.65 12.91 6.05
C ILE A 207 -17.12 13.22 4.63
N THR A 208 -17.30 12.19 3.79
CA THR A 208 -17.81 12.36 2.42
C THR A 208 -19.19 12.99 2.43
N LYS A 209 -20.08 12.51 3.29
CA LYS A 209 -21.40 13.12 3.47
C LYS A 209 -21.30 14.57 3.94
N VAL A 210 -20.40 14.88 4.86
CA VAL A 210 -20.21 16.26 5.35
C VAL A 210 -19.70 17.18 4.23
N ILE A 211 -18.75 16.72 3.41
CA ILE A 211 -18.24 17.47 2.25
C ILE A 211 -19.38 17.76 1.28
N ASN A 212 -20.14 16.75 0.90
CA ASN A 212 -21.26 16.86 -0.03
C ASN A 212 -22.39 17.75 0.51
N ASP A 213 -22.80 17.55 1.78
CA ASP A 213 -23.86 18.35 2.42
C ASP A 213 -23.49 19.83 2.54
N LYS A 214 -22.21 20.15 2.69
CA LYS A 214 -21.70 21.52 2.75
C LYS A 214 -21.36 22.10 1.38
N GLY A 215 -21.34 21.29 0.33
CA GLY A 215 -20.95 21.71 -1.02
C GLY A 215 -19.51 22.21 -1.08
N LEU A 216 -18.59 21.56 -0.34
CA LEU A 216 -17.19 21.95 -0.34
C LEU A 216 -16.54 21.55 -1.67
N SER A 217 -15.89 22.51 -2.31
CA SER A 217 -15.05 22.28 -3.49
C SER A 217 -13.66 21.80 -3.08
N GLU A 218 -12.88 21.35 -4.06
CA GLU A 218 -11.48 20.93 -3.87
C GLU A 218 -10.66 22.07 -3.26
N ILE A 219 -10.88 23.31 -3.73
CA ILE A 219 -10.17 24.50 -3.21
C ILE A 219 -10.58 24.84 -1.77
N ASP A 220 -11.83 24.58 -1.39
CA ASP A 220 -12.28 24.75 0.00
C ASP A 220 -11.59 23.75 0.92
N MET A 221 -11.39 22.49 0.47
CA MET A 221 -10.65 21.47 1.21
C MET A 221 -9.17 21.86 1.38
N VAL A 222 -8.54 22.40 0.33
CA VAL A 222 -7.16 22.93 0.40
C VAL A 222 -7.07 24.07 1.40
N ASN A 223 -8.00 25.03 1.35
CA ASN A 223 -8.03 26.16 2.27
C ASN A 223 -8.23 25.72 3.73
N ILE A 224 -9.08 24.73 3.99
CA ILE A 224 -9.27 24.14 5.32
C ILE A 224 -7.95 23.52 5.83
N SER A 225 -7.27 22.76 4.96
CA SER A 225 -5.99 22.14 5.28
C SER A 225 -4.89 23.18 5.51
N GLU A 226 -4.77 24.18 4.67
CA GLU A 226 -3.83 25.29 4.85
C GLU A 226 -4.06 26.01 6.19
N ASN A 227 -5.30 26.34 6.51
CA ASN A 227 -5.64 26.99 7.79
C ASN A 227 -5.24 26.12 8.99
N PHE A 228 -5.35 24.80 8.89
CA PHE A 228 -4.87 23.91 9.93
C PHE A 228 -3.35 24.02 10.11
N PHE A 229 -2.57 23.96 9.03
CA PHE A 229 -1.11 24.08 9.11
C PHE A 229 -0.66 25.48 9.55
N LEU A 230 -1.31 26.55 9.08
CA LEU A 230 -1.08 27.92 9.58
C LEU A 230 -1.30 28.00 11.09
N SER A 231 -2.33 27.33 11.64
CA SER A 231 -2.59 27.31 13.09
C SER A 231 -1.49 26.63 13.89
N LEU A 232 -0.68 25.77 13.25
CA LEU A 232 0.50 25.12 13.83
C LEU A 232 1.79 25.97 13.68
N GLY A 233 1.72 27.12 13.00
CA GLY A 233 2.85 28.04 12.79
C GLY A 233 3.66 27.78 11.51
N PHE A 234 3.15 27.03 10.56
CA PHE A 234 3.75 26.90 9.25
C PHE A 234 3.47 28.16 8.41
N ASP A 235 4.34 28.42 7.42
CA ASP A 235 4.14 29.48 6.44
C ASP A 235 2.98 29.14 5.48
N PRO A 236 2.31 30.17 4.92
CA PRO A 236 1.27 29.94 3.90
C PRO A 236 1.83 29.30 2.64
N LEU A 237 0.97 28.59 1.93
CA LEU A 237 1.29 28.04 0.62
C LEU A 237 1.68 29.18 -0.34
N PRO A 238 2.71 29.01 -1.20
CA PRO A 238 3.11 30.03 -2.14
C PRO A 238 2.04 30.24 -3.22
N GLU A 239 1.92 31.47 -3.76
CA GLU A 239 0.97 31.78 -4.84
C GLU A 239 1.10 30.81 -6.02
N THR A 240 2.32 30.35 -6.33
CA THR A 240 2.59 29.38 -7.39
C THR A 240 1.90 28.02 -7.17
N PHE A 241 1.56 27.66 -5.93
CA PHE A 241 0.78 26.48 -5.66
C PHE A 241 -0.62 26.62 -6.27
N TYR A 242 -1.31 27.72 -5.98
CA TYR A 242 -2.65 27.98 -6.49
C TYR A 242 -2.70 28.23 -8.00
N GLU A 243 -1.64 28.85 -8.56
CA GLU A 243 -1.55 29.15 -10.00
C GLU A 243 -1.29 27.92 -10.87
N ARG A 244 -0.63 26.89 -10.32
CA ARG A 244 -0.15 25.72 -11.10
C ARG A 244 -0.83 24.40 -10.75
N SER A 245 -1.64 24.37 -9.71
CA SER A 245 -2.44 23.19 -9.35
C SER A 245 -3.69 23.11 -10.19
N LEU A 246 -4.11 21.89 -10.49
CA LEU A 246 -5.43 21.58 -11.07
C LEU A 246 -6.34 21.17 -9.91
N PHE A 247 -7.47 21.82 -9.82
CA PHE A 247 -8.52 21.55 -8.84
C PHE A 247 -9.78 21.07 -9.54
#